data_ed5dee206ee122a031c0845d7f1f6dcc
#
_entry.id   ed5dee206ee122a031c0845d7f1f6dcc
#
_cell.length_a   1.000
_cell.length_b   1.000
_cell.length_c   1.000
_cell.angle_alpha   90.00
_cell.angle_beta   90.00
_cell.angle_gamma   90.00
#
_symmetry.space_group_name_H-M   'P 1'
#
loop_
_entity.id
_entity.type
_entity.pdbx_description
1 polymer ?
#
loop_
_entity_poly.entity_id
_entity_poly.type
_entity_poly.pdbx_seq_one_letter_code
_entity_poly.pdbx_strand_id
1 'polypeptide(L)'
;MKYGVSQLSVVPGREEPSDPSEMVTQILFGEHYKIIEERAKWVKVRLSYDKYECWIDRIQAFEVTKDVYNAIETSKSWATSIDLAAIGIDINKDSMIPLLMGSSLPNYENGKCRWGENVFEFSGMTVKSESGISREKIVDNAMMYVNAPYLWGGRSPFGIDC
;
A
#
# COMPACT_ATOMS: atom_id res chain seq x y z
N MET A 1 -3.83 0.90 -21.28
CA MET A 1 -3.59 1.34 -19.89
C MET A 1 -3.68 0.10 -19.03
N LYS A 2 -2.67 -0.16 -18.25
CA LYS A 2 -2.58 -1.28 -17.31
C LYS A 2 -2.85 -0.80 -15.89
N TYR A 3 -3.10 -1.73 -15.00
CA TYR A 3 -3.47 -1.47 -13.61
C TYR A 3 -2.68 -2.39 -12.70
N GLY A 4 -2.45 -1.96 -11.47
CA GLY A 4 -1.73 -2.76 -10.49
C GLY A 4 -2.21 -2.51 -9.06
N VAL A 5 -1.77 -3.40 -8.17
CA VAL A 5 -1.94 -3.29 -6.73
C VAL A 5 -0.67 -3.77 -6.03
N SER A 6 -0.23 -3.07 -5.01
CA SER A 6 0.93 -3.49 -4.24
C SER A 6 0.63 -4.73 -3.41
N GLN A 7 1.41 -5.79 -3.60
CA GLN A 7 1.37 -7.02 -2.78
C GLN A 7 2.59 -7.14 -1.86
N LEU A 8 3.45 -6.14 -1.85
CA LEU A 8 4.61 -6.06 -0.96
C LEU A 8 4.30 -5.13 0.21
N SER A 9 5.01 -5.33 1.30
CA SER A 9 4.91 -4.48 2.50
C SER A 9 5.05 -3.01 2.17
N VAL A 10 6.07 -2.70 1.39
CA VAL A 10 6.41 -1.36 0.93
C VAL A 10 7.21 -1.45 -0.37
N VAL A 11 6.91 -0.58 -1.31
CA VAL A 11 7.61 -0.42 -2.59
C VAL A 11 8.13 1.00 -2.70
N PRO A 12 9.45 1.22 -2.90
CA PRO A 12 9.99 2.55 -3.09
C PRO A 12 9.55 3.12 -4.45
N GLY A 13 8.95 4.30 -4.43
CA GLY A 13 8.67 5.11 -5.61
C GLY A 13 9.81 6.07 -5.87
N ARG A 14 10.35 6.08 -7.08
CA ARG A 14 11.47 6.89 -7.53
C ARG A 14 11.01 8.04 -8.41
N GLU A 15 11.75 9.14 -8.41
CA GLU A 15 11.50 10.24 -9.33
C GLU A 15 11.82 9.88 -10.78
N GLU A 16 12.94 9.18 -11.00
CA GLU A 16 13.40 8.73 -12.30
C GLU A 16 13.54 7.20 -12.33
N PRO A 17 13.47 6.56 -13.51
CA PRO A 17 13.56 5.10 -13.66
C PRO A 17 14.99 4.58 -13.50
N SER A 18 15.57 4.75 -12.34
CA SER A 18 16.93 4.30 -12.01
C SER A 18 17.09 4.04 -10.50
N ASP A 19 17.94 3.08 -10.14
CA ASP A 19 18.20 2.72 -8.75
C ASP A 19 18.80 3.87 -7.91
N PRO A 20 19.74 4.69 -8.43
CA PRO A 20 20.29 5.82 -7.67
C PRO A 20 19.38 7.05 -7.62
N SER A 21 18.22 7.01 -8.32
CA SER A 21 17.27 8.13 -8.28
C SER A 21 16.69 8.34 -6.89
N GLU A 22 16.32 9.56 -6.61
CA GLU A 22 15.65 9.97 -5.39
C GLU A 22 14.39 9.14 -5.13
N MET A 23 14.23 8.64 -3.91
CA MET A 23 12.98 8.06 -3.47
C MET A 23 12.04 9.21 -3.10
N VAL A 24 10.92 9.31 -3.77
CA VAL A 24 9.96 10.40 -3.58
C VAL A 24 8.71 10.00 -2.82
N THR A 25 8.47 8.69 -2.72
CA THR A 25 7.37 8.13 -1.93
C THR A 25 7.58 6.64 -1.69
N GLN A 26 6.74 6.05 -0.86
CA GLN A 26 6.61 4.61 -0.68
C GLN A 26 5.16 4.20 -0.96
N ILE A 27 4.97 3.07 -1.66
CA ILE A 27 3.66 2.47 -1.91
C ILE A 27 3.48 1.34 -0.92
N LEU A 28 2.45 1.41 -0.11
CA LEU A 28 2.18 0.40 0.91
C LEU A 28 1.34 -0.74 0.36
N PHE A 29 1.27 -1.84 1.09
CA PHE A 29 0.44 -2.99 0.73
C PHE A 29 -1.01 -2.59 0.47
N GLY A 30 -1.59 -3.15 -0.58
CA GLY A 30 -2.98 -2.93 -0.98
C GLY A 30 -3.26 -1.60 -1.69
N GLU A 31 -2.30 -0.66 -1.71
CA GLU A 31 -2.45 0.54 -2.54
C GLU A 31 -2.44 0.16 -4.02
N HIS A 32 -3.39 0.69 -4.76
CA HIS A 32 -3.57 0.38 -6.17
C HIS A 32 -3.28 1.59 -7.06
N TYR A 33 -2.91 1.31 -8.31
CA TYR A 33 -2.39 2.31 -9.22
C TYR A 33 -2.69 1.99 -10.69
N LYS A 34 -2.53 3.01 -11.53
CA LYS A 34 -2.50 2.88 -12.99
C LYS A 34 -1.05 2.90 -13.46
N ILE A 35 -0.70 2.00 -14.38
CA ILE A 35 0.58 2.04 -15.07
C ILE A 35 0.42 2.95 -16.28
N ILE A 36 1.15 4.07 -16.29
CA ILE A 36 1.01 5.13 -17.28
C ILE A 36 2.18 5.16 -18.29
N GLU A 37 3.34 4.60 -17.91
CA GLU A 37 4.48 4.42 -18.80
C GLU A 37 5.21 3.13 -18.44
N GLU A 38 5.80 2.47 -19.45
CA GLU A 38 6.57 1.24 -19.25
C GLU A 38 7.95 1.37 -19.92
N ARG A 39 8.99 0.96 -19.18
CA ARG A 39 10.37 0.79 -19.67
C ARG A 39 10.85 -0.63 -19.35
N ALA A 40 12.01 -1.03 -19.82
CA ALA A 40 12.51 -2.40 -19.67
C ALA A 40 12.48 -2.89 -18.20
N LYS A 41 13.06 -2.12 -17.29
CA LYS A 41 13.13 -2.43 -15.84
C LYS A 41 12.15 -1.66 -14.97
N TRP A 42 11.49 -0.62 -15.48
CA TRP A 42 10.73 0.33 -14.69
C TRP A 42 9.34 0.52 -15.24
N VAL A 43 8.40 0.81 -14.36
CA VAL A 43 7.06 1.25 -14.72
C VAL A 43 6.73 2.54 -13.99
N LYS A 44 6.19 3.52 -14.70
CA LYS A 44 5.65 4.73 -14.10
C LYS A 44 4.21 4.48 -13.69
N VAL A 45 3.94 4.71 -12.42
CA VAL A 45 2.61 4.48 -11.85
C VAL A 45 2.01 5.79 -11.39
N ARG A 46 0.66 5.85 -11.44
CA ARG A 46 -0.12 6.91 -10.81
C ARG A 46 -0.98 6.28 -9.73
N LEU A 47 -0.73 6.62 -8.48
CA LEU A 47 -1.46 6.11 -7.32
C LEU A 47 -2.92 6.52 -7.38
N SER A 48 -3.83 5.65 -6.93
CA SER A 48 -5.26 5.94 -6.93
C SER A 48 -5.67 6.90 -5.83
N TYR A 49 -5.00 6.86 -4.70
CA TYR A 49 -5.34 7.66 -3.52
C TYR A 49 -5.13 9.16 -3.74
N ASP A 50 -3.90 9.57 -4.05
CA ASP A 50 -3.48 10.97 -4.13
C ASP A 50 -3.12 11.44 -5.54
N LYS A 51 -3.17 10.52 -6.52
CA LYS A 51 -2.77 10.75 -7.92
C LYS A 51 -1.27 11.02 -8.10
N TYR A 52 -0.47 10.76 -7.06
CA TYR A 52 0.98 10.92 -7.14
C TYR A 52 1.58 10.00 -8.19
N GLU A 53 2.58 10.48 -8.92
CA GLU A 53 3.27 9.73 -9.97
C GLU A 53 4.70 9.45 -9.57
N CYS A 54 5.12 8.21 -9.71
CA CYS A 54 6.50 7.79 -9.45
C CYS A 54 6.87 6.59 -10.30
N TRP A 55 8.16 6.26 -10.33
CA TRP A 55 8.68 5.06 -10.96
C TRP A 55 8.90 3.97 -9.92
N ILE A 56 8.48 2.75 -10.24
CA ILE A 56 8.78 1.56 -9.45
C ILE A 56 9.48 0.52 -10.32
N ASP A 57 10.28 -0.34 -9.69
CA ASP A 57 10.88 -1.47 -10.40
C ASP A 57 9.75 -2.40 -10.91
N ARG A 58 9.86 -2.83 -12.15
CA ARG A 58 8.87 -3.70 -12.80
C ARG A 58 8.65 -5.02 -12.05
N ILE A 59 9.69 -5.56 -11.43
CA ILE A 59 9.57 -6.81 -10.65
C ILE A 59 8.72 -6.65 -9.38
N GLN A 60 8.54 -5.42 -8.90
CA GLN A 60 7.69 -5.08 -7.75
C GLN A 60 6.27 -4.67 -8.16
N ALA A 61 6.02 -4.51 -9.46
CA ALA A 61 4.70 -4.19 -9.97
C ALA A 61 3.86 -5.47 -10.11
N PHE A 62 2.73 -5.51 -9.41
CA PHE A 62 1.76 -6.58 -9.56
C PHE A 62 0.58 -6.10 -10.40
N GLU A 63 0.54 -6.57 -11.65
CA GLU A 63 -0.52 -6.19 -12.59
C GLU A 63 -1.84 -6.90 -12.27
N VAL A 64 -2.94 -6.19 -12.40
CA VAL A 64 -4.30 -6.70 -12.26
C VAL A 64 -5.15 -6.30 -13.47
N THR A 65 -6.26 -7.01 -13.68
CA THR A 65 -7.21 -6.65 -14.72
C THR A 65 -7.93 -5.34 -14.37
N LYS A 66 -8.48 -4.67 -15.39
CA LYS A 66 -9.29 -3.48 -15.20
C LYS A 66 -10.48 -3.74 -14.26
N ASP A 67 -11.08 -4.91 -14.36
CA ASP A 67 -12.25 -5.26 -13.55
C ASP A 67 -11.86 -5.41 -12.07
N VAL A 68 -10.72 -6.03 -11.77
CA VAL A 68 -10.16 -6.12 -10.41
C VAL A 68 -9.84 -4.73 -9.88
N TYR A 69 -9.17 -3.88 -10.67
CA TYR A 69 -8.89 -2.50 -10.29
C TYR A 69 -10.17 -1.72 -9.96
N ASN A 70 -11.18 -1.79 -10.83
CA ASN A 70 -12.46 -1.12 -10.60
C ASN A 70 -13.18 -1.68 -9.36
N ALA A 71 -13.12 -2.99 -9.12
CA ALA A 71 -13.71 -3.60 -7.93
C ALA A 71 -13.03 -3.10 -6.65
N ILE A 72 -11.72 -2.87 -6.67
CA ILE A 72 -11.00 -2.23 -5.56
C ILE A 72 -11.47 -0.78 -5.39
N GLU A 73 -11.45 0.02 -6.45
CA GLU A 73 -11.81 1.44 -6.43
C GLU A 73 -13.23 1.70 -5.92
N THR A 74 -14.16 0.80 -6.21
CA THR A 74 -15.57 0.90 -5.82
C THR A 74 -15.94 0.11 -4.58
N SER A 75 -14.97 -0.52 -3.94
CA SER A 75 -15.22 -1.32 -2.73
C SER A 75 -15.81 -0.45 -1.61
N LYS A 76 -16.84 -0.97 -0.96
CA LYS A 76 -17.44 -0.35 0.24
C LYS A 76 -16.81 -0.89 1.54
N SER A 77 -16.13 -2.03 1.46
CA SER A 77 -15.52 -2.69 2.61
C SER A 77 -14.01 -2.42 2.65
N TRP A 78 -13.64 -1.18 2.90
CA TRP A 78 -12.23 -0.80 3.09
C TRP A 78 -11.88 -0.82 4.57
N ALA A 79 -10.71 -1.36 4.86
CA ALA A 79 -10.03 -1.15 6.13
C ALA A 79 -8.60 -0.69 5.90
N THR A 80 -8.04 -0.06 6.92
CA THR A 80 -6.63 0.37 6.93
C THR A 80 -5.98 -0.21 8.18
N SER A 81 -4.80 -0.79 8.05
CA SER A 81 -4.01 -1.24 9.20
C SER A 81 -3.58 -0.04 10.05
N ILE A 82 -3.74 -0.15 11.36
CA ILE A 82 -3.30 0.87 12.33
C ILE A 82 -2.23 0.36 13.30
N ASP A 83 -1.77 -0.88 13.14
CA ASP A 83 -0.54 -1.34 13.78
C ASP A 83 0.68 -0.75 13.06
N LEU A 84 1.69 -0.32 13.81
CA LEU A 84 2.95 0.16 13.21
C LEU A 84 3.53 -0.87 12.24
N ALA A 85 3.54 -2.14 12.67
CA ALA A 85 3.85 -3.28 11.84
C ALA A 85 3.12 -4.51 12.38
N ALA A 86 2.54 -5.29 11.50
CA ALA A 86 1.86 -6.54 11.83
C ALA A 86 2.13 -7.57 10.73
N ILE A 87 1.71 -8.81 10.93
CA ILE A 87 1.88 -9.88 9.95
C ILE A 87 0.54 -10.18 9.30
N GLY A 88 0.52 -10.11 7.97
CA GLY A 88 -0.51 -10.70 7.14
C GLY A 88 -0.06 -12.02 6.52
N ILE A 89 -0.99 -12.80 6.02
CA ILE A 89 -0.72 -14.08 5.35
C ILE A 89 -1.32 -14.04 3.95
N ASP A 90 -0.47 -14.24 2.94
CA ASP A 90 -0.94 -14.54 1.58
C ASP A 90 -1.39 -16.00 1.57
N ILE A 91 -2.71 -16.22 1.55
CA ILE A 91 -3.29 -17.58 1.63
C ILE A 91 -2.97 -18.38 0.38
N ASN A 92 -2.86 -17.73 -0.77
CA ASN A 92 -2.60 -18.40 -2.04
C ASN A 92 -1.16 -18.93 -2.13
N LYS A 93 -0.21 -18.25 -1.48
CA LYS A 93 1.21 -18.60 -1.51
C LYS A 93 1.73 -19.23 -0.22
N ASP A 94 0.87 -19.31 0.81
CA ASP A 94 1.24 -19.76 2.16
C ASP A 94 2.48 -19.01 2.68
N SER A 95 2.45 -17.69 2.57
CA SER A 95 3.59 -16.85 2.94
C SER A 95 3.19 -15.66 3.79
N MET A 96 4.08 -15.28 4.73
CA MET A 96 3.89 -14.12 5.58
C MET A 96 4.30 -12.84 4.87
N ILE A 97 3.53 -11.78 5.11
CA ILE A 97 3.82 -10.43 4.59
C ILE A 97 3.78 -9.46 5.78
N PRO A 98 4.86 -8.73 6.06
CA PRO A 98 4.79 -7.61 7.00
C PRO A 98 3.87 -6.52 6.44
N LEU A 99 2.88 -6.11 7.22
CA LEU A 99 1.99 -5.00 6.89
C LEU A 99 2.28 -3.83 7.81
N LEU A 100 2.36 -2.65 7.24
CA LEU A 100 2.68 -1.42 7.95
C LEU A 100 1.43 -0.58 8.17
N MET A 101 1.49 0.32 9.16
CA MET A 101 0.42 1.30 9.36
C MET A 101 0.14 2.08 8.07
N GLY A 102 -1.13 2.21 7.73
CA GLY A 102 -1.56 2.82 6.48
C GLY A 102 -1.75 1.82 5.33
N SER A 103 -1.35 0.55 5.49
CA SER A 103 -1.63 -0.49 4.48
C SER A 103 -3.13 -0.58 4.21
N SER A 104 -3.48 -0.65 2.94
CA SER A 104 -4.85 -0.73 2.47
C SER A 104 -5.35 -2.16 2.41
N LEU A 105 -6.54 -2.40 2.92
CA LEU A 105 -7.18 -3.71 2.95
C LEU A 105 -8.53 -3.63 2.21
N PRO A 106 -8.54 -3.68 0.87
CA PRO A 106 -9.77 -3.61 0.11
C PRO A 106 -10.60 -4.88 0.26
N ASN A 107 -11.94 -4.75 0.20
CA ASN A 107 -12.89 -5.84 0.37
C ASN A 107 -12.64 -6.63 1.67
N TYR A 108 -12.39 -5.90 2.77
CA TYR A 108 -12.01 -6.47 4.05
C TYR A 108 -13.24 -6.98 4.81
N GLU A 109 -13.29 -8.30 5.00
CA GLU A 109 -14.33 -8.98 5.76
C GLU A 109 -13.74 -10.14 6.55
N ASN A 110 -14.18 -10.30 7.81
CA ASN A 110 -13.80 -11.43 8.67
C ASN A 110 -12.28 -11.69 8.72
N GLY A 111 -11.47 -10.63 8.84
CA GLY A 111 -10.02 -10.75 8.91
C GLY A 111 -9.33 -11.01 7.58
N LYS A 112 -10.03 -10.91 6.45
CA LYS A 112 -9.47 -11.16 5.11
C LYS A 112 -9.73 -10.00 4.19
N CYS A 113 -8.71 -9.58 3.45
CA CYS A 113 -8.85 -8.71 2.29
C CYS A 113 -8.60 -9.48 0.99
N ARG A 114 -9.18 -9.00 -0.10
CA ARG A 114 -9.10 -9.73 -1.37
C ARG A 114 -9.19 -8.81 -2.58
N TRP A 115 -8.51 -9.24 -3.66
CA TRP A 115 -8.66 -8.66 -4.99
C TRP A 115 -8.42 -9.74 -6.06
N GLY A 116 -9.35 -9.88 -6.99
CA GLY A 116 -9.38 -11.02 -7.88
C GLY A 116 -9.43 -12.31 -7.09
N GLU A 117 -8.54 -13.23 -7.39
CA GLU A 117 -8.41 -14.52 -6.70
C GLU A 117 -7.43 -14.48 -5.51
N ASN A 118 -6.74 -13.35 -5.32
CA ASN A 118 -5.79 -13.23 -4.21
C ASN A 118 -6.52 -12.95 -2.90
N VAL A 119 -6.18 -13.71 -1.88
CA VAL A 119 -6.78 -13.62 -0.54
C VAL A 119 -5.65 -13.46 0.48
N PHE A 120 -5.75 -12.44 1.31
CA PHE A 120 -4.79 -12.17 2.38
C PHE A 120 -5.53 -12.14 3.71
N GLU A 121 -5.01 -12.88 4.68
CA GLU A 121 -5.53 -12.85 6.05
C GLU A 121 -4.74 -11.81 6.87
N PHE A 122 -5.46 -11.03 7.66
CA PHE A 122 -4.89 -10.03 8.54
C PHE A 122 -5.70 -9.96 9.83
N SER A 123 -5.05 -10.26 10.94
CA SER A 123 -5.65 -10.28 12.28
C SER A 123 -5.25 -9.09 13.17
N GLY A 124 -4.50 -8.14 12.63
CA GLY A 124 -4.11 -6.92 13.33
C GLY A 124 -5.25 -5.93 13.48
N MET A 125 -4.95 -4.82 14.14
CA MET A 125 -5.91 -3.72 14.34
C MET A 125 -6.20 -3.00 13.03
N THR A 126 -7.47 -2.70 12.80
CA THR A 126 -7.91 -2.00 11.59
C THR A 126 -8.92 -0.89 11.92
N VAL A 127 -8.94 0.11 11.05
CA VAL A 127 -10.02 1.10 10.98
C VAL A 127 -10.75 0.92 9.66
N LYS A 128 -12.07 0.77 9.73
CA LYS A 128 -12.92 0.71 8.53
C LYS A 128 -13.22 2.12 8.02
N SER A 129 -13.36 2.28 6.71
CA SER A 129 -13.61 3.58 6.06
C SER A 129 -14.91 4.26 6.53
N GLU A 130 -15.90 3.47 6.95
CA GLU A 130 -17.17 3.98 7.49
C GLU A 130 -17.08 4.46 8.94
N SER A 131 -15.99 4.12 9.64
CA SER A 131 -15.78 4.54 11.02
C SER A 131 -15.20 5.96 11.01
N GLY A 132 -15.94 6.94 11.50
CA GLY A 132 -15.38 8.28 11.73
C GLY A 132 -14.12 8.16 12.61
N ILE A 133 -13.01 8.74 12.15
CA ILE A 133 -11.78 8.81 12.96
C ILE A 133 -11.83 10.07 13.79
N SER A 134 -11.73 9.94 15.12
CA SER A 134 -11.63 11.09 16.01
C SER A 134 -10.25 11.75 15.91
N ARG A 135 -10.18 13.04 16.26
CA ARG A 135 -8.90 13.76 16.29
C ARG A 135 -7.89 13.11 17.25
N GLU A 136 -8.37 12.61 18.38
CA GLU A 136 -7.55 11.92 19.37
C GLU A 136 -6.88 10.69 18.75
N LYS A 137 -7.62 9.86 18.00
CA LYS A 137 -7.04 8.69 17.32
C LYS A 137 -6.01 9.06 16.26
N ILE A 138 -6.19 10.19 15.56
CA ILE A 138 -5.17 10.66 14.59
C ILE A 138 -3.88 11.02 15.35
N VAL A 139 -4.00 11.71 16.48
CA VAL A 139 -2.86 12.07 17.32
C VAL A 139 -2.20 10.82 17.89
N ASP A 140 -2.96 9.89 18.43
CA ASP A 140 -2.44 8.63 18.98
C ASP A 140 -1.66 7.83 17.92
N ASN A 141 -2.20 7.71 16.71
CA ASN A 141 -1.52 7.05 15.61
C ASN A 141 -0.23 7.79 15.21
N ALA A 142 -0.25 9.12 15.16
CA ALA A 142 0.94 9.92 14.87
C ALA A 142 2.02 9.76 15.95
N MET A 143 1.61 9.70 17.23
CA MET A 143 2.52 9.48 18.36
C MET A 143 3.23 8.12 18.32
N MET A 144 2.66 7.12 17.64
CA MET A 144 3.33 5.83 17.44
C MET A 144 4.59 5.95 16.55
N TYR A 145 4.71 7.02 15.75
CA TYR A 145 5.90 7.29 14.94
C TYR A 145 6.99 8.08 15.67
N VAL A 146 6.77 8.45 16.94
CA VAL A 146 7.82 9.10 17.75
C VAL A 146 9.03 8.19 17.83
N ASN A 147 10.22 8.75 17.56
CA ASN A 147 11.51 8.06 17.40
C ASN A 147 11.67 7.24 16.11
N ALA A 148 10.74 7.28 15.16
CA ALA A 148 11.02 6.78 13.82
C ALA A 148 12.15 7.62 13.17
N PRO A 149 13.09 7.02 12.44
CA PRO A 149 14.13 7.77 11.76
C PRO A 149 13.53 8.61 10.63
N TYR A 150 14.16 9.75 10.34
CA TYR A 150 13.82 10.51 9.16
C TYR A 150 14.27 9.77 7.88
N LEU A 151 13.39 9.71 6.90
CA LEU A 151 13.69 9.20 5.57
C LEU A 151 12.88 9.99 4.54
N TRP A 152 13.57 10.66 3.63
CA TRP A 152 12.92 11.38 2.54
C TRP A 152 12.01 10.47 1.70
N GLY A 153 10.77 10.87 1.48
CA GLY A 153 9.75 10.05 0.81
C GLY A 153 9.25 8.85 1.61
N GLY A 154 9.71 8.69 2.86
CA GLY A 154 9.35 7.57 3.72
C GLY A 154 7.93 7.66 4.26
N ARG A 155 7.23 6.51 4.33
CA ARG A 155 5.86 6.38 4.84
C ARG A 155 5.72 5.20 5.82
N SER A 156 6.79 4.86 6.51
CA SER A 156 6.84 3.67 7.36
C SER A 156 7.49 3.97 8.72
N PRO A 157 7.28 3.12 9.75
CA PRO A 157 7.97 3.28 11.03
C PRO A 157 9.48 3.08 10.94
N PHE A 158 9.99 2.57 9.83
CA PHE A 158 11.42 2.40 9.57
C PHE A 158 12.06 3.60 8.86
N GLY A 159 11.26 4.60 8.54
CA GLY A 159 11.67 5.86 7.97
C GLY A 159 10.46 6.65 7.51
N ILE A 160 10.30 7.88 8.04
CA ILE A 160 9.16 8.75 7.76
C ILE A 160 9.62 10.14 7.32
N ASP A 161 8.93 10.70 6.35
CA ASP A 161 9.08 12.08 5.89
C ASP A 161 8.22 13.05 6.73
N CYS A 162 8.45 14.34 6.59
CA CYS A 162 7.69 15.38 7.30
C CYS A 162 6.26 15.62 6.76
#